data_de808de047cae264c239f604e3923261
#
_entry.id   de808de047cae264c239f604e3923261
#
_cell.length_a   1.000
_cell.length_b   1.000
_cell.length_c   1.000
_cell.angle_alpha   90.00
_cell.angle_beta   90.00
_cell.angle_gamma   90.00
#
_symmetry.space_group_name_H-M   'P 1'
#
loop_
_entity.id
_entity.type
_entity.pdbx_description
1 polymer ?
#
loop_
_entity_poly.entity_id
_entity_poly.type
_entity_poly.pdbx_seq_one_letter_code
_entity_poly.pdbx_strand_id
1 'polypeptide(L)'
;MPGFYDRVQRSPRQKTFPWWAVILAIALVVLTCIGLLIIRPLCIKNRYETCMDAVAASTIYAKRHRGVRALVDGQELRLRESNARSMYSTLATLGVGHFTDRLPEGEPDATLYYSDTSVMRLWRYPLPRSQSGRWEGVFISFVTLEGTTYSYYTDRTDWQNFSWPLKVESNDPWGE
;
A
#
# COMPACT_ATOMS: atom_id res chain seq x y z
N MET A 1 -23.44 -84.58 20.78
CA MET A 1 -24.04 -83.23 20.76
C MET A 1 -22.95 -82.19 20.93
N PRO A 2 -22.94 -81.25 20.12
CA PRO A 2 -21.77 -80.53 19.72
C PRO A 2 -21.61 -79.18 20.43
N GLY A 3 -20.38 -78.81 20.47
CA GLY A 3 -19.89 -77.57 20.99
C GLY A 3 -20.37 -76.35 20.28
N PHE A 4 -20.53 -75.38 21.13
CA PHE A 4 -21.00 -74.05 20.78
C PHE A 4 -19.95 -73.03 21.17
N TYR A 5 -19.71 -72.09 20.25
CA TYR A 5 -19.03 -70.82 20.42
C TYR A 5 -17.52 -70.76 20.54
N ASP A 6 -16.93 -70.63 19.38
CA ASP A 6 -15.72 -69.83 19.25
C ASP A 6 -16.04 -68.58 18.41
N ARG A 7 -16.73 -67.61 19.06
CA ARG A 7 -16.83 -66.27 18.52
C ARG A 7 -15.57 -65.50 18.90
N VAL A 8 -14.58 -65.62 18.06
CA VAL A 8 -13.42 -64.74 18.11
C VAL A 8 -13.92 -63.29 18.04
N GLN A 9 -14.03 -62.66 19.19
CA GLN A 9 -14.18 -61.21 19.28
C GLN A 9 -12.91 -60.60 18.67
N ARG A 10 -13.00 -60.17 17.40
CA ARG A 10 -12.01 -59.29 16.83
C ARG A 10 -12.12 -57.97 17.60
N SER A 11 -11.19 -57.75 18.51
CA SER A 11 -11.01 -56.45 19.14
C SER A 11 -10.89 -55.39 18.06
N PRO A 12 -11.61 -54.26 18.16
CA PRO A 12 -11.48 -53.20 17.19
C PRO A 12 -10.03 -52.76 17.22
N ARG A 13 -9.35 -52.87 16.05
CA ARG A 13 -8.01 -52.29 15.86
C ARG A 13 -8.08 -50.84 16.27
N GLN A 14 -7.52 -50.50 17.42
CA GLN A 14 -7.28 -49.14 17.80
C GLN A 14 -6.45 -48.49 16.70
N LYS A 15 -7.06 -47.62 15.91
CA LYS A 15 -6.33 -46.83 14.92
C LYS A 15 -5.37 -45.95 15.72
N THR A 16 -4.13 -46.36 15.78
CA THR A 16 -3.07 -45.51 16.36
C THR A 16 -3.04 -44.23 15.60
N PHE A 17 -3.40 -43.16 16.28
CA PHE A 17 -3.43 -41.79 15.69
C PHE A 17 -2.00 -41.44 15.28
N PRO A 18 -1.75 -41.09 14.00
CA PRO A 18 -0.39 -40.89 13.49
C PRO A 18 0.16 -39.55 14.07
N TRP A 19 1.01 -39.62 15.06
CA TRP A 19 1.66 -38.48 15.69
C TRP A 19 2.39 -37.55 14.69
N TRP A 20 2.93 -38.17 13.61
CA TRP A 20 3.55 -37.37 12.55
C TRP A 20 2.58 -36.40 11.88
N ALA A 21 1.28 -36.71 11.76
CA ALA A 21 0.27 -35.82 11.21
C ALA A 21 0.01 -34.62 12.13
N VAL A 22 0.11 -34.81 13.45
CA VAL A 22 0.02 -33.68 14.41
C VAL A 22 1.22 -32.77 14.29
N ILE A 23 2.43 -33.34 14.20
CA ILE A 23 3.67 -32.59 14.03
C ILE A 23 3.61 -31.77 12.73
N LEU A 24 3.16 -32.38 11.63
CA LEU A 24 3.02 -31.74 10.34
C LEU A 24 1.99 -30.61 10.37
N ALA A 25 0.84 -30.83 11.05
CA ALA A 25 -0.17 -29.78 11.22
C ALA A 25 0.37 -28.58 12.04
N ILE A 26 1.08 -28.86 13.14
CA ILE A 26 1.72 -27.79 13.95
C ILE A 26 2.75 -27.04 13.11
N ALA A 27 3.62 -27.74 12.36
CA ALA A 27 4.61 -27.12 11.51
C ALA A 27 3.96 -26.22 10.43
N LEU A 28 2.87 -26.64 9.84
CA LEU A 28 2.12 -25.87 8.85
C LEU A 28 1.51 -24.62 9.45
N VAL A 29 0.93 -24.71 10.65
CA VAL A 29 0.40 -23.55 11.38
C VAL A 29 1.51 -22.57 11.70
N VAL A 30 2.64 -23.03 12.21
CA VAL A 30 3.80 -22.17 12.54
C VAL A 30 4.33 -21.46 11.28
N LEU A 31 4.51 -22.19 10.17
CA LEU A 31 4.93 -21.61 8.90
C LEU A 31 3.95 -20.57 8.37
N THR A 32 2.66 -20.85 8.48
CA THR A 32 1.60 -19.90 8.09
C THR A 32 1.65 -18.64 8.98
N CYS A 33 1.82 -18.79 10.29
CA CYS A 33 1.97 -17.66 11.20
C CYS A 33 3.22 -16.82 10.88
N ILE A 34 4.36 -17.46 10.62
CA ILE A 34 5.59 -16.76 10.19
C ILE A 34 5.34 -16.01 8.88
N GLY A 35 4.72 -16.64 7.90
CA GLY A 35 4.39 -16.00 6.62
C GLY A 35 3.52 -14.75 6.80
N LEU A 36 2.45 -14.86 7.57
CA LEU A 36 1.49 -13.77 7.76
C LEU A 36 2.02 -12.65 8.67
N LEU A 37 2.70 -13.01 9.76
CA LEU A 37 3.10 -12.04 10.79
C LEU A 37 4.46 -11.39 10.53
N ILE A 38 5.34 -12.04 9.78
CA ILE A 38 6.71 -11.56 9.57
C ILE A 38 6.96 -11.23 8.10
N ILE A 39 6.77 -12.21 7.20
CA ILE A 39 7.17 -12.04 5.80
C ILE A 39 6.29 -11.01 5.10
N ARG A 40 4.97 -11.11 5.26
CA ARG A 40 4.03 -10.17 4.63
C ARG A 40 4.27 -8.70 5.02
N PRO A 41 4.40 -8.34 6.31
CA PRO A 41 4.71 -6.96 6.69
C PRO A 41 6.05 -6.47 6.14
N LEU A 42 7.08 -7.33 6.12
CA LEU A 42 8.38 -6.98 5.54
C LEU A 42 8.29 -6.71 4.03
N CYS A 43 7.57 -7.54 3.28
CA CYS A 43 7.35 -7.33 1.86
C CYS A 43 6.59 -6.01 1.59
N ILE A 44 5.57 -5.71 2.40
CA ILE A 44 4.82 -4.46 2.28
C ILE A 44 5.72 -3.27 2.57
N LYS A 45 6.52 -3.34 3.63
CA LYS A 45 7.48 -2.29 4.00
C LYS A 45 8.51 -2.05 2.88
N ASN A 46 9.14 -3.08 2.38
CA ASN A 46 10.12 -2.98 1.30
C ASN A 46 9.50 -2.37 0.02
N ARG A 47 8.29 -2.82 -0.33
CA ARG A 47 7.57 -2.26 -1.49
C ARG A 47 7.27 -0.78 -1.31
N TYR A 48 6.91 -0.36 -0.10
CA TYR A 48 6.68 1.04 0.22
C TYR A 48 7.97 1.87 0.15
N GLU A 49 9.06 1.40 0.73
CA GLU A 49 10.37 2.05 0.66
C GLU A 49 10.82 2.23 -0.79
N THR A 50 10.70 1.19 -1.61
CA THR A 50 11.01 1.26 -3.05
C THR A 50 10.13 2.30 -3.77
N CYS A 51 8.86 2.38 -3.43
CA CYS A 51 7.96 3.42 -3.96
C CYS A 51 8.43 4.82 -3.54
N MET A 52 8.81 5.02 -2.29
CA MET A 52 9.30 6.33 -1.80
C MET A 52 10.63 6.73 -2.45
N ASP A 53 11.54 5.79 -2.66
CA ASP A 53 12.78 6.03 -3.38
C ASP A 53 12.50 6.46 -4.83
N ALA A 54 11.52 5.83 -5.48
CA ALA A 54 11.10 6.21 -6.83
C ALA A 54 10.44 7.60 -6.87
N VAL A 55 9.64 7.98 -5.85
CA VAL A 55 9.09 9.34 -5.73
C VAL A 55 10.20 10.37 -5.53
N ALA A 56 11.20 10.06 -4.69
CA ALA A 56 12.37 10.92 -4.49
C ALA A 56 13.15 11.11 -5.79
N ALA A 57 13.44 10.01 -6.50
CA ALA A 57 14.13 10.05 -7.80
C ALA A 57 13.36 10.89 -8.82
N SER A 58 12.04 10.74 -8.90
CA SER A 58 11.18 11.52 -9.79
C SER A 58 11.15 13.01 -9.41
N THR A 59 11.18 13.33 -8.12
CA THR A 59 11.26 14.71 -7.62
C THR A 59 12.60 15.36 -8.02
N ILE A 60 13.71 14.62 -7.86
CA ILE A 60 15.05 15.08 -8.28
C ILE A 60 15.10 15.27 -9.81
N TYR A 61 14.51 14.36 -10.56
CA TYR A 61 14.40 14.48 -12.01
C TYR A 61 13.63 15.74 -12.40
N ALA A 62 12.45 15.93 -11.83
CA ALA A 62 11.62 17.11 -12.07
C ALA A 62 12.35 18.42 -11.75
N LYS A 63 13.12 18.44 -10.66
CA LYS A 63 13.95 19.60 -10.31
C LYS A 63 14.90 20.01 -11.43
N ARG A 64 15.48 19.05 -12.15
CA ARG A 64 16.41 19.29 -13.26
C ARG A 64 15.72 19.64 -14.58
N HIS A 65 14.40 19.36 -14.70
CA HIS A 65 13.68 19.38 -15.98
C HIS A 65 12.39 20.23 -15.96
N ARG A 66 12.34 21.35 -15.28
CA ARG A 66 11.21 22.31 -15.26
C ARG A 66 10.24 22.20 -14.08
N GLY A 67 10.54 21.39 -13.08
CA GLY A 67 9.72 21.28 -11.87
C GLY A 67 8.53 20.32 -12.01
N VAL A 68 7.73 20.24 -10.97
CA VAL A 68 6.52 19.42 -10.92
C VAL A 68 5.33 20.25 -11.34
N ARG A 69 4.57 19.78 -12.34
CA ARG A 69 3.27 20.33 -12.70
C ARG A 69 2.20 19.61 -11.93
N ALA A 70 1.18 20.30 -11.47
CA ALA A 70 0.04 19.72 -10.81
C ALA A 70 -1.25 20.15 -11.51
N LEU A 71 -2.16 19.20 -11.69
CA LEU A 71 -3.54 19.47 -12.09
C LEU A 71 -4.41 19.20 -10.85
N VAL A 72 -5.05 20.23 -10.34
CA VAL A 72 -5.89 20.14 -9.12
C VAL A 72 -7.24 20.79 -9.43
N ASP A 73 -8.31 20.05 -9.22
CA ASP A 73 -9.68 20.49 -9.53
C ASP A 73 -9.81 21.10 -10.96
N GLY A 74 -9.09 20.54 -11.93
CA GLY A 74 -9.09 20.98 -13.32
C GLY A 74 -8.19 22.20 -13.63
N GLN A 75 -7.50 22.76 -12.63
CA GLN A 75 -6.55 23.86 -12.80
C GLN A 75 -5.11 23.36 -12.83
N GLU A 76 -4.36 23.80 -13.83
CA GLU A 76 -2.94 23.48 -13.92
C GLU A 76 -2.13 24.47 -13.08
N LEU A 77 -1.37 23.94 -12.15
CA LEU A 77 -0.52 24.66 -11.22
C LEU A 77 0.92 24.18 -11.35
N ARG A 78 1.87 25.08 -11.14
CA ARG A 78 3.27 24.71 -11.00
C ARG A 78 3.64 24.69 -9.52
N LEU A 79 4.03 23.52 -9.01
CA LEU A 79 4.39 23.39 -7.60
C LEU A 79 5.75 24.05 -7.34
N ARG A 80 5.89 24.65 -6.15
CA ARG A 80 7.22 25.02 -5.62
C ARG A 80 8.03 23.78 -5.29
N GLU A 81 9.36 23.88 -5.37
CA GLU A 81 10.23 22.79 -4.91
C GLU A 81 9.94 22.41 -3.46
N SER A 82 9.76 23.42 -2.59
CA SER A 82 9.40 23.21 -1.18
C SER A 82 8.10 22.42 -1.02
N ASN A 83 7.09 22.65 -1.87
CA ASN A 83 5.81 21.95 -1.80
C ASN A 83 5.94 20.53 -2.30
N ALA A 84 6.68 20.27 -3.39
CA ALA A 84 6.95 18.92 -3.86
C ALA A 84 7.77 18.12 -2.83
N ARG A 85 8.73 18.77 -2.18
CA ARG A 85 9.52 18.18 -1.08
C ARG A 85 8.66 17.93 0.16
N SER A 86 7.74 18.83 0.50
CA SER A 86 6.76 18.64 1.58
C SER A 86 5.84 17.45 1.30
N MET A 87 5.34 17.31 0.07
CA MET A 87 4.54 16.14 -0.35
C MET A 87 5.32 14.84 -0.16
N TYR A 88 6.56 14.79 -0.64
CA TYR A 88 7.41 13.62 -0.42
C TYR A 88 7.62 13.33 1.06
N SER A 89 7.94 14.35 1.87
CA SER A 89 8.13 14.19 3.31
C SER A 89 6.87 13.69 4.00
N THR A 90 5.71 14.19 3.64
CA THR A 90 4.43 13.73 4.16
C THR A 90 4.20 12.26 3.82
N LEU A 91 4.40 11.86 2.55
CA LEU A 91 4.29 10.46 2.12
C LEU A 91 5.25 9.56 2.89
N ALA A 92 6.51 9.95 3.03
CA ALA A 92 7.53 9.18 3.73
C ALA A 92 7.21 9.02 5.23
N THR A 93 6.61 10.04 5.87
CA THR A 93 6.25 10.00 7.30
C THR A 93 4.96 9.25 7.58
N LEU A 94 4.04 9.16 6.63
CA LEU A 94 2.79 8.39 6.77
C LEU A 94 3.05 6.90 6.96
N GLY A 95 4.22 6.44 6.54
CA GLY A 95 4.64 5.05 6.68
C GLY A 95 3.87 4.12 5.77
N VAL A 96 3.86 2.84 6.13
CA VAL A 96 3.26 1.78 5.31
C VAL A 96 1.76 1.98 5.15
N GLY A 97 1.33 2.33 3.95
CA GLY A 97 -0.07 2.28 3.55
C GLY A 97 -0.52 0.87 3.14
N HIS A 98 -1.75 0.77 2.72
CA HIS A 98 -2.29 -0.48 2.19
C HIS A 98 -2.12 -0.50 0.67
N PHE A 99 -1.32 -1.41 0.15
CA PHE A 99 -1.23 -1.62 -1.30
C PHE A 99 -2.50 -2.26 -1.83
N THR A 100 -2.94 -1.78 -3.00
CA THR A 100 -4.10 -2.31 -3.69
C THR A 100 -3.89 -2.18 -5.19
N ASP A 101 -4.41 -3.15 -5.94
CA ASP A 101 -4.38 -3.11 -7.41
C ASP A 101 -5.66 -2.49 -7.99
N ARG A 102 -6.62 -2.11 -7.14
CA ARG A 102 -7.87 -1.49 -7.56
C ARG A 102 -7.75 0.02 -7.44
N LEU A 103 -7.88 0.71 -8.56
CA LEU A 103 -7.99 2.15 -8.60
C LEU A 103 -9.42 2.58 -8.20
N PRO A 104 -9.58 3.75 -7.56
CA PRO A 104 -10.89 4.36 -7.37
C PRO A 104 -11.56 4.62 -8.72
N GLU A 105 -12.89 4.61 -8.72
CA GLU A 105 -13.68 5.01 -9.86
C GLU A 105 -13.66 6.55 -9.98
N GLY A 106 -13.59 7.05 -11.21
CA GLY A 106 -13.62 8.48 -11.51
C GLY A 106 -12.22 9.11 -11.70
N GLU A 107 -12.25 10.39 -12.03
CA GLU A 107 -11.03 11.18 -12.21
C GLU A 107 -10.33 11.47 -10.89
N PRO A 108 -8.98 11.58 -10.88
CA PRO A 108 -8.25 11.96 -9.68
C PRO A 108 -8.54 13.42 -9.28
N ASP A 109 -8.65 13.66 -7.97
CA ASP A 109 -8.80 15.01 -7.42
C ASP A 109 -7.54 15.86 -7.64
N ALA A 110 -6.37 15.20 -7.75
CA ALA A 110 -5.14 15.86 -8.14
C ALA A 110 -4.23 14.91 -8.93
N THR A 111 -3.50 15.46 -9.90
CA THR A 111 -2.48 14.75 -10.67
C THR A 111 -1.19 15.55 -10.67
N LEU A 112 -0.08 14.91 -10.28
CA LEU A 112 1.25 15.50 -10.25
C LEU A 112 2.09 14.89 -11.37
N TYR A 113 2.63 15.73 -12.24
CA TYR A 113 3.49 15.32 -13.35
C TYR A 113 4.95 15.65 -13.00
N TYR A 114 5.75 14.62 -12.75
CA TYR A 114 7.19 14.72 -12.51
C TYR A 114 7.96 14.68 -13.82
N SER A 115 7.41 13.99 -14.82
CA SER A 115 7.88 13.91 -16.20
C SER A 115 6.71 13.52 -17.10
N ASP A 116 6.97 13.33 -18.39
CA ASP A 116 5.96 12.82 -19.33
C ASP A 116 5.52 11.38 -19.01
N THR A 117 6.37 10.60 -18.33
CA THR A 117 6.09 9.21 -17.94
C THR A 117 5.79 9.05 -16.46
N SER A 118 6.40 9.86 -15.60
CA SER A 118 6.24 9.74 -14.15
C SER A 118 5.13 10.64 -13.64
N VAL A 119 4.06 10.00 -13.16
CA VAL A 119 2.82 10.67 -12.78
C VAL A 119 2.30 10.11 -11.47
N MET A 120 1.91 10.99 -10.55
CA MET A 120 1.20 10.63 -9.32
C MET A 120 -0.24 11.12 -9.43
N ARG A 121 -1.19 10.22 -9.24
CA ARG A 121 -2.62 10.51 -9.19
C ARG A 121 -3.13 10.32 -7.78
N LEU A 122 -3.95 11.24 -7.31
CA LEU A 122 -4.43 11.31 -5.95
C LEU A 122 -5.95 11.40 -5.95
N TRP A 123 -6.60 10.61 -5.10
CA TRP A 123 -8.04 10.64 -4.89
C TRP A 123 -8.35 10.81 -3.41
N ARG A 124 -9.41 11.54 -3.11
CA ARG A 124 -10.05 11.48 -1.78
C ARG A 124 -10.66 10.09 -1.63
N TYR A 125 -10.34 9.45 -0.56
CA TYR A 125 -10.89 8.13 -0.28
C TYR A 125 -11.80 8.20 0.95
N PRO A 126 -13.13 8.01 0.80
CA PRO A 126 -14.04 8.02 1.94
C PRO A 126 -13.73 6.79 2.79
N LEU A 127 -13.23 7.01 3.99
CA LEU A 127 -13.06 5.95 4.96
C LEU A 127 -14.41 5.51 5.51
N PRO A 128 -14.67 4.20 5.67
CA PRO A 128 -15.80 3.75 6.45
C PRO A 128 -15.68 4.42 7.83
N ARG A 129 -16.73 5.12 8.24
CA ARG A 129 -16.77 5.94 9.47
C ARG A 129 -16.03 5.25 10.60
N SER A 130 -14.80 5.66 10.85
CA SER A 130 -14.21 5.45 12.15
C SER A 130 -15.04 6.24 13.16
N GLN A 131 -15.06 5.84 14.43
CA GLN A 131 -15.87 6.46 15.48
C GLN A 131 -15.69 7.99 15.64
N SER A 132 -14.73 8.60 14.93
CA SER A 132 -14.44 10.03 14.89
C SER A 132 -15.06 10.79 13.70
N GLY A 133 -15.73 10.13 12.78
CA GLY A 133 -16.76 10.75 11.91
C GLY A 133 -16.32 11.58 10.69
N ARG A 134 -15.03 11.86 10.43
CA ARG A 134 -14.61 12.85 9.41
C ARG A 134 -13.29 12.63 8.69
N TRP A 135 -12.75 11.40 8.64
CA TRP A 135 -11.46 11.21 7.98
C TRP A 135 -11.68 10.72 6.55
N GLU A 136 -11.33 11.57 5.60
CA GLU A 136 -11.16 11.16 4.22
C GLU A 136 -9.70 10.74 4.06
N GLY A 137 -9.45 9.48 3.80
CA GLY A 137 -8.13 8.99 3.48
C GLY A 137 -7.68 9.46 2.09
N VAL A 138 -6.45 9.15 1.74
CA VAL A 138 -5.87 9.45 0.44
C VAL A 138 -5.55 8.16 -0.29
N PHE A 139 -6.05 8.04 -1.51
CA PHE A 139 -5.62 7.00 -2.44
C PHE A 139 -4.57 7.59 -3.38
N ILE A 140 -3.49 6.84 -3.58
CA ILE A 140 -2.32 7.26 -4.36
C ILE A 140 -2.03 6.21 -5.42
N SER A 141 -1.92 6.63 -6.67
CA SER A 141 -1.37 5.81 -7.75
C SER A 141 -0.18 6.55 -8.34
N PHE A 142 0.98 5.93 -8.27
CA PHE A 142 2.24 6.51 -8.74
C PHE A 142 2.87 5.65 -9.81
N VAL A 143 3.15 6.25 -10.95
CA VAL A 143 3.91 5.67 -12.05
C VAL A 143 5.32 6.24 -11.99
N THR A 144 6.32 5.37 -11.90
CA THR A 144 7.73 5.75 -11.82
C THR A 144 8.28 6.21 -13.17
N LEU A 145 9.50 6.74 -13.19
CA LEU A 145 10.23 7.06 -14.43
C LEU A 145 10.42 5.84 -15.34
N GLU A 146 10.48 4.64 -14.75
CA GLU A 146 10.67 3.36 -15.44
C GLU A 146 9.35 2.70 -15.86
N GLY A 147 8.21 3.34 -15.57
CA GLY A 147 6.87 2.84 -15.90
C GLY A 147 6.28 1.86 -14.90
N THR A 148 6.94 1.59 -13.77
CA THR A 148 6.38 0.74 -12.71
C THR A 148 5.28 1.49 -11.97
N THR A 149 4.14 0.83 -11.74
CA THR A 149 3.00 1.43 -11.04
C THR A 149 2.90 0.93 -9.61
N TYR A 150 2.77 1.85 -8.68
CA TYR A 150 2.46 1.60 -7.27
C TYR A 150 1.12 2.24 -6.93
N SER A 151 0.24 1.47 -6.30
CA SER A 151 -1.05 1.98 -5.86
C SER A 151 -1.29 1.59 -4.41
N TYR A 152 -1.65 2.53 -3.57
CA TYR A 152 -1.96 2.31 -2.18
C TYR A 152 -2.89 3.38 -1.62
N TYR A 153 -3.54 3.09 -0.52
CA TYR A 153 -4.30 4.09 0.21
C TYR A 153 -3.76 4.23 1.64
N THR A 154 -3.97 5.41 2.21
CA THR A 154 -3.66 5.69 3.60
C THR A 154 -4.83 6.34 4.29
N ASP A 155 -5.09 5.92 5.51
CA ASP A 155 -6.07 6.45 6.45
C ASP A 155 -5.42 7.27 7.58
N ARG A 156 -4.10 7.46 7.50
CA ARG A 156 -3.31 8.15 8.52
C ARG A 156 -3.27 9.67 8.36
N THR A 157 -3.82 10.18 7.28
CA THR A 157 -3.96 11.62 7.03
C THR A 157 -5.29 11.89 6.36
N ASP A 158 -5.88 13.05 6.61
CA ASP A 158 -7.02 13.52 5.85
C ASP A 158 -6.58 14.23 4.57
N TRP A 159 -7.50 14.32 3.61
CA TRP A 159 -7.25 14.98 2.34
C TRP A 159 -6.86 16.45 2.52
N GLN A 160 -7.47 17.14 3.47
CA GLN A 160 -7.25 18.57 3.67
C GLN A 160 -5.80 18.86 4.08
N ASN A 161 -5.27 18.10 5.03
CA ASN A 161 -3.89 18.23 5.47
C ASN A 161 -2.91 17.78 4.39
N PHE A 162 -3.24 16.66 3.71
CA PHE A 162 -2.39 16.11 2.67
C PHE A 162 -2.31 17.03 1.43
N SER A 163 -3.43 17.62 1.02
CA SER A 163 -3.51 18.47 -0.19
C SER A 163 -3.06 19.91 0.03
N TRP A 164 -2.76 20.32 1.27
CA TRP A 164 -2.37 21.69 1.57
C TRP A 164 -1.21 22.20 0.71
N PRO A 165 -0.11 21.45 0.45
CA PRO A 165 0.97 21.90 -0.43
C PRO A 165 0.54 22.11 -1.88
N LEU A 166 -0.58 21.51 -2.32
CA LEU A 166 -1.11 21.64 -3.66
C LEU A 166 -1.91 22.93 -3.87
N LYS A 167 -2.32 23.60 -2.79
CA LYS A 167 -3.15 24.83 -2.83
C LYS A 167 -2.32 26.11 -2.94
N VAL A 168 -1.02 26.01 -2.79
CA VAL A 168 -0.12 27.17 -2.82
C VAL A 168 0.44 27.33 -4.22
N GLU A 169 -0.11 28.31 -4.94
CA GLU A 169 0.38 28.70 -6.26
C GLU A 169 1.80 29.29 -6.15
N SER A 170 2.64 28.96 -7.09
CA SER A 170 4.02 29.43 -7.08
C SER A 170 4.37 30.15 -8.37
N ASN A 171 4.76 31.39 -8.23
CA ASN A 171 5.44 32.15 -9.28
C ASN A 171 6.98 31.94 -9.27
N ASP A 172 7.49 31.08 -8.38
CA ASP A 172 8.92 30.84 -8.23
C ASP A 172 9.41 29.74 -9.16
N PRO A 173 10.35 30.00 -10.05
CA PRO A 173 10.96 28.97 -10.89
C PRO A 173 11.72 27.97 -10.01
N TRP A 174 11.72 26.70 -10.44
CA TRP A 174 12.52 25.64 -9.83
C TRP A 174 14.00 25.92 -10.10
N GLY A 175 14.69 26.44 -9.11
CA GLY A 175 16.13 26.62 -9.09
C GLY A 175 16.68 27.49 -10.25
N GLU A 176 16.76 28.78 -10.03
CA GLU A 176 17.86 29.56 -10.58
C GLU A 176 19.09 29.45 -9.69
#